data_beb9d80099db4c9456105f706f014fc0
#
_entry.id   beb9d80099db4c9456105f706f014fc0
#
_cell.length_a   1.000
_cell.length_b   1.000
_cell.length_c   1.000
_cell.angle_alpha   90.00
_cell.angle_beta   90.00
_cell.angle_gamma   90.00
#
_symmetry.space_group_name_H-M   'P 1'
#
loop_
_entity.id
_entity.type
_entity.pdbx_description
1 polymer ?
#
loop_
_entity_poly.entity_id
_entity_poly.type
_entity_poly.pdbx_seq_one_letter_code
_entity_poly.pdbx_strand_id
1 'polypeptide(L)'
;MTEDGVMVEESWYHDGLLHRTDGPAFRVMDDDGNLNQEMWFIHGEEQECCFWTRHSNGNVDFKQWSLNGELHRIDGPAKITWSIYGGFLEKEMWFIHGEEQKTCAWTWYRDDCPAGKYWTLDGVPHRIDGPASQNWDEDGNLKSEVWYQSGVPHRIDGPAEIVLRGGLITAEAWYKNGEKHRIDGPALSHYSTWNKTCQSECWYQNGRKHRIDGPAMWWFCEGKKFEEWYKNDRLHREDGPAVFHPYLRDFTGGDARSCWYQDGLKHREGGPTEWQFETWSRRDQTDLYCMEKSFYLHGKLHRLDGPTYVKYGTGVPQSRREKALVSGREKVLRASRLLILASAVQCVSTDSLSIIGAFL
;
A
#
# COMPACT_ATOMS: atom_id res chain seq x y z
N MET A 1 1.89 19.45 -55.37
CA MET A 1 2.21 20.84 -54.96
C MET A 1 0.89 21.57 -54.83
N THR A 2 0.72 22.36 -53.78
CA THR A 2 -0.41 23.28 -53.63
C THR A 2 -0.24 24.45 -54.61
N GLU A 3 -1.26 25.31 -54.81
CA GLU A 3 -1.20 26.51 -55.63
C GLU A 3 -0.07 27.47 -55.19
N ASP A 4 0.34 27.42 -53.95
CA ASP A 4 1.44 28.18 -53.35
C ASP A 4 2.83 27.50 -53.47
N GLY A 5 2.93 26.40 -54.18
CA GLY A 5 4.18 25.67 -54.40
C GLY A 5 4.69 24.81 -53.27
N VAL A 6 3.87 24.57 -52.26
CA VAL A 6 4.20 23.64 -51.14
C VAL A 6 4.20 22.21 -51.65
N MET A 7 5.25 21.46 -51.34
CA MET A 7 5.37 20.06 -51.69
C MET A 7 4.51 19.25 -50.70
N VAL A 8 3.53 18.53 -51.21
CA VAL A 8 2.57 17.73 -50.38
C VAL A 8 2.82 16.23 -50.43
N GLU A 9 3.61 15.76 -51.41
CA GLU A 9 3.92 14.32 -51.56
C GLU A 9 5.31 14.15 -52.22
N GLU A 10 6.06 13.20 -51.70
CA GLU A 10 7.33 12.73 -52.26
C GLU A 10 7.29 11.19 -52.37
N SER A 11 7.74 10.66 -53.51
CA SER A 11 7.75 9.22 -53.77
C SER A 11 9.06 8.82 -54.47
N TRP A 12 9.67 7.73 -54.00
CA TRP A 12 10.88 7.15 -54.61
C TRP A 12 10.55 5.75 -55.17
N TYR A 13 10.90 5.53 -56.42
CA TYR A 13 10.66 4.29 -57.13
C TYR A 13 11.95 3.69 -57.67
N HIS A 14 12.03 2.35 -57.64
CA HIS A 14 13.03 1.57 -58.39
C HIS A 14 12.29 0.43 -59.10
N ASP A 15 12.54 0.32 -60.42
CA ASP A 15 11.84 -0.64 -61.30
C ASP A 15 10.28 -0.58 -61.19
N GLY A 16 9.73 0.63 -61.03
CA GLY A 16 8.29 0.84 -60.94
C GLY A 16 7.66 0.51 -59.60
N LEU A 17 8.41 0.06 -58.62
CA LEU A 17 7.99 -0.23 -57.27
C LEU A 17 8.53 0.85 -56.28
N LEU A 18 7.74 1.20 -55.27
CA LEU A 18 8.21 2.03 -54.17
C LEU A 18 9.45 1.40 -53.54
N HIS A 19 10.56 2.13 -53.52
CA HIS A 19 11.83 1.64 -53.02
C HIS A 19 12.76 2.73 -52.56
N ARG A 20 13.28 2.63 -51.34
CA ARG A 20 14.37 3.45 -50.86
C ARG A 20 15.07 2.77 -49.70
N THR A 21 16.44 2.71 -49.71
CA THR A 21 17.24 2.03 -48.68
C THR A 21 17.77 2.95 -47.60
N ASP A 22 17.84 4.28 -47.88
CA ASP A 22 18.42 5.30 -47.01
C ASP A 22 17.37 6.22 -46.34
N GLY A 23 16.10 5.89 -46.45
CA GLY A 23 15.00 6.68 -45.92
C GLY A 23 13.61 6.17 -46.32
N PRO A 24 12.53 6.88 -45.98
CA PRO A 24 11.19 6.52 -46.41
C PRO A 24 11.07 6.67 -47.95
N ALA A 25 10.40 5.70 -48.57
CA ALA A 25 10.14 5.70 -50.01
C ALA A 25 8.91 6.54 -50.37
N PHE A 26 8.09 6.91 -49.41
CA PHE A 26 6.90 7.73 -49.59
C PHE A 26 6.72 8.68 -48.40
N ARG A 27 6.38 9.96 -48.70
CA ARG A 27 6.08 10.99 -47.71
C ARG A 27 4.88 11.80 -48.09
N VAL A 28 4.05 12.15 -47.10
CA VAL A 28 2.93 13.09 -47.25
C VAL A 28 3.10 14.24 -46.28
N MET A 29 2.95 15.47 -46.75
CA MET A 29 2.93 16.70 -45.98
C MET A 29 1.53 17.32 -46.03
N ASP A 30 1.17 18.11 -45.02
CA ASP A 30 -0.01 18.97 -45.05
C ASP A 30 0.22 20.22 -45.92
N ASP A 31 -0.82 21.06 -46.06
CA ASP A 31 -0.74 22.30 -46.86
C ASP A 31 0.23 23.33 -46.30
N ASP A 32 0.57 23.20 -45.01
CA ASP A 32 1.57 24.03 -44.32
C ASP A 32 3.00 23.46 -44.42
N GLY A 33 3.18 22.32 -45.12
CA GLY A 33 4.46 21.65 -45.29
C GLY A 33 4.91 20.79 -44.09
N ASN A 34 4.04 20.56 -43.09
CA ASN A 34 4.36 19.66 -41.99
C ASN A 34 4.21 18.21 -42.43
N LEU A 35 5.15 17.38 -42.02
CA LEU A 35 5.16 15.97 -42.30
C LEU A 35 4.01 15.27 -41.56
N ASN A 36 3.16 14.52 -42.30
CA ASN A 36 2.04 13.77 -41.77
C ASN A 36 2.23 12.25 -41.83
N GLN A 37 2.96 11.77 -42.85
CA GLN A 37 3.17 10.34 -43.04
C GLN A 37 4.52 10.07 -43.70
N GLU A 38 5.17 9.00 -43.24
CA GLU A 38 6.32 8.37 -43.87
C GLU A 38 6.09 6.87 -44.00
N MET A 39 6.49 6.30 -45.11
CA MET A 39 6.40 4.86 -45.37
C MET A 39 7.70 4.34 -45.96
N TRP A 40 8.21 3.28 -45.39
CA TRP A 40 9.43 2.64 -45.87
C TRP A 40 9.08 1.42 -46.72
N PHE A 41 9.56 1.38 -47.92
CA PHE A 41 9.37 0.27 -48.86
C PHE A 41 10.70 -0.20 -49.40
N ILE A 42 10.87 -1.50 -49.55
CA ILE A 42 11.95 -2.18 -50.26
C ILE A 42 11.35 -3.07 -51.30
N HIS A 43 11.62 -2.80 -52.59
CA HIS A 43 11.05 -3.53 -53.74
C HIS A 43 9.53 -3.68 -53.70
N GLY A 44 8.81 -2.65 -53.26
CA GLY A 44 7.35 -2.64 -53.12
C GLY A 44 6.79 -3.31 -51.86
N GLU A 45 7.63 -3.89 -51.04
CA GLU A 45 7.22 -4.47 -49.72
C GLU A 45 7.33 -3.41 -48.64
N GLU A 46 6.24 -3.20 -47.90
CA GLU A 46 6.19 -2.31 -46.73
C GLU A 46 7.11 -2.81 -45.63
N GLN A 47 8.00 -1.97 -45.14
CA GLN A 47 8.88 -2.27 -44.00
C GLN A 47 8.36 -1.60 -42.74
N GLU A 48 7.88 -0.38 -42.85
CA GLU A 48 7.34 0.40 -41.75
C GLU A 48 6.50 1.55 -42.31
N CYS A 49 5.41 1.90 -41.64
CA CYS A 49 4.66 3.13 -41.87
C CYS A 49 4.59 3.93 -40.58
N CYS A 50 4.96 5.19 -40.64
CA CYS A 50 4.81 6.11 -39.54
C CYS A 50 3.84 7.23 -39.94
N PHE A 51 2.81 7.45 -39.16
CA PHE A 51 1.71 8.35 -39.41
C PHE A 51 1.54 9.35 -38.25
N TRP A 52 1.33 10.64 -38.58
CA TRP A 52 1.07 11.71 -37.62
C TRP A 52 -0.29 12.34 -37.86
N THR A 53 -0.99 12.72 -36.79
CA THR A 53 -2.09 13.69 -36.85
C THR A 53 -1.78 14.89 -36.00
N ARG A 54 -2.43 16.03 -36.31
CA ARG A 54 -2.27 17.26 -35.54
C ARG A 54 -3.62 17.79 -35.09
N HIS A 55 -3.64 18.41 -33.92
CA HIS A 55 -4.75 19.22 -33.46
C HIS A 55 -4.88 20.51 -34.27
N SER A 56 -6.05 21.15 -34.20
CA SER A 56 -6.31 22.44 -34.86
C SER A 56 -5.38 23.58 -34.45
N ASN A 57 -4.66 23.45 -33.34
CA ASN A 57 -3.65 24.38 -32.85
C ASN A 57 -2.23 24.08 -33.37
N GLY A 58 -2.08 23.09 -34.27
CA GLY A 58 -0.81 22.66 -34.85
C GLY A 58 -0.01 21.65 -34.01
N ASN A 59 -0.37 21.39 -32.76
CA ASN A 59 0.29 20.39 -31.93
C ASN A 59 0.02 18.97 -32.47
N VAL A 60 0.99 18.07 -32.32
CA VAL A 60 0.78 16.66 -32.66
C VAL A 60 -0.27 16.07 -31.75
N ASP A 61 -1.30 15.44 -32.34
CA ASP A 61 -2.35 14.69 -31.63
C ASP A 61 -1.85 13.29 -31.29
N PHE A 62 -1.45 12.56 -32.33
CA PHE A 62 -0.81 11.28 -32.13
C PHE A 62 0.23 10.97 -33.22
N LYS A 63 1.11 10.02 -32.90
CA LYS A 63 2.05 9.39 -33.80
C LYS A 63 1.93 7.88 -33.65
N GLN A 64 1.86 7.17 -34.79
CA GLN A 64 1.78 5.71 -34.75
C GLN A 64 2.71 5.09 -35.79
N TRP A 65 3.14 3.87 -35.49
CA TRP A 65 3.93 3.04 -36.38
C TRP A 65 3.14 1.75 -36.66
N SER A 66 3.12 1.34 -37.91
CA SER A 66 2.48 0.13 -38.38
C SER A 66 3.34 -0.63 -39.36
N LEU A 67 3.06 -1.92 -39.49
CA LEU A 67 3.60 -2.81 -40.52
C LEU A 67 2.43 -3.58 -41.08
N ASN A 68 2.26 -3.56 -42.43
CA ASN A 68 1.15 -4.17 -43.12
C ASN A 68 -0.24 -3.78 -42.58
N GLY A 69 -0.38 -2.51 -42.14
CA GLY A 69 -1.62 -1.96 -41.60
C GLY A 69 -1.91 -2.27 -40.13
N GLU A 70 -1.08 -3.10 -39.47
CA GLU A 70 -1.20 -3.39 -38.02
C GLU A 70 -0.20 -2.56 -37.22
N LEU A 71 -0.62 -2.09 -36.02
CA LEU A 71 0.30 -1.39 -35.13
C LEU A 71 1.48 -2.29 -34.79
N HIS A 72 2.70 -1.80 -35.08
CA HIS A 72 3.93 -2.56 -34.89
C HIS A 72 5.11 -1.65 -34.66
N ARG A 73 5.89 -1.91 -33.62
CA ARG A 73 7.22 -1.33 -33.42
C ARG A 73 8.03 -2.14 -32.40
N ILE A 74 9.28 -2.48 -32.72
CA ILE A 74 10.14 -3.31 -31.85
C ILE A 74 10.92 -2.44 -30.85
N ASP A 75 11.40 -1.27 -31.27
CA ASP A 75 12.33 -0.42 -30.50
C ASP A 75 11.65 0.71 -29.71
N GLY A 76 10.31 0.72 -29.64
CA GLY A 76 9.58 1.76 -28.95
C GLY A 76 8.07 1.56 -28.94
N PRO A 77 7.29 2.55 -28.47
CA PRO A 77 5.86 2.52 -28.55
C PRO A 77 5.39 2.60 -30.01
N ALA A 78 4.45 1.74 -30.39
CA ALA A 78 3.86 1.76 -31.72
C ALA A 78 2.79 2.87 -31.88
N LYS A 79 2.30 3.44 -30.78
CA LYS A 79 1.44 4.62 -30.80
C LYS A 79 1.74 5.53 -29.59
N ILE A 80 1.81 6.83 -29.86
CA ILE A 80 1.98 7.86 -28.85
C ILE A 80 0.90 8.90 -29.04
N THR A 81 0.25 9.36 -27.98
CA THR A 81 -0.77 10.43 -28.03
C THR A 81 -0.38 11.58 -27.11
N TRP A 82 -0.73 12.80 -27.52
CA TRP A 82 -0.49 14.02 -26.78
C TRP A 82 -1.78 14.80 -26.57
N SER A 83 -1.82 15.56 -25.48
CA SER A 83 -2.94 16.40 -25.12
C SER A 83 -3.09 17.59 -26.07
N ILE A 84 -4.34 17.92 -26.44
CA ILE A 84 -4.69 19.14 -27.17
C ILE A 84 -4.33 20.41 -26.39
N TYR A 85 -4.34 20.36 -25.04
CA TYR A 85 -4.14 21.50 -24.14
C TYR A 85 -2.68 21.69 -23.71
N GLY A 86 -1.72 21.70 -24.59
CA GLY A 86 -0.33 21.98 -24.22
C GLY A 86 0.69 20.99 -24.77
N GLY A 87 0.22 19.95 -25.50
CA GLY A 87 1.11 18.99 -26.13
C GLY A 87 1.79 18.02 -25.15
N PHE A 88 1.18 17.78 -23.99
CA PHE A 88 1.72 16.83 -23.01
C PHE A 88 1.50 15.40 -23.45
N LEU A 89 2.48 14.56 -23.15
CA LEU A 89 2.39 13.12 -23.38
C LEU A 89 1.23 12.53 -22.57
N GLU A 90 0.21 11.98 -23.22
CA GLU A 90 -0.92 11.34 -22.56
C GLU A 90 -0.76 9.83 -22.49
N LYS A 91 -0.31 9.20 -23.59
CA LYS A 91 -0.29 7.75 -23.66
C LYS A 91 0.79 7.26 -24.61
N GLU A 92 1.44 6.19 -24.22
CA GLU A 92 2.34 5.40 -25.05
C GLU A 92 1.83 3.96 -25.07
N MET A 93 1.79 3.34 -26.24
CA MET A 93 1.28 1.98 -26.43
C MET A 93 2.24 1.17 -27.28
N TRP A 94 2.61 0.01 -26.80
CA TRP A 94 3.52 -0.91 -27.48
C TRP A 94 2.74 -2.06 -28.10
N PHE A 95 2.91 -2.24 -29.40
CA PHE A 95 2.29 -3.28 -30.16
C PHE A 95 3.31 -4.04 -31.01
N ILE A 96 3.14 -5.34 -31.14
CA ILE A 96 3.87 -6.21 -32.05
C ILE A 96 2.83 -6.98 -32.87
N HIS A 97 2.81 -6.78 -34.19
CA HIS A 97 1.84 -7.38 -35.12
C HIS A 97 0.39 -7.26 -34.64
N GLY A 98 -0.01 -6.04 -34.26
CA GLY A 98 -1.35 -5.75 -33.76
C GLY A 98 -1.65 -6.17 -32.32
N GLU A 99 -0.78 -6.96 -31.69
CA GLU A 99 -0.98 -7.42 -30.31
C GLU A 99 -0.39 -6.41 -29.30
N GLU A 100 -1.22 -5.97 -28.35
CA GLU A 100 -0.78 -5.06 -27.29
C GLU A 100 0.23 -5.76 -26.37
N GLN A 101 1.41 -5.13 -26.18
CA GLN A 101 2.44 -5.61 -25.26
C GLN A 101 2.36 -4.88 -23.92
N LYS A 102 2.09 -3.61 -23.93
CA LYS A 102 1.90 -2.75 -22.76
C LYS A 102 1.37 -1.39 -23.16
N THR A 103 0.74 -0.69 -22.23
CA THR A 103 0.36 0.70 -22.37
C THR A 103 0.82 1.48 -21.14
N CYS A 104 1.37 2.67 -21.34
CA CYS A 104 1.67 3.64 -20.29
C CYS A 104 0.83 4.90 -20.50
N ALA A 105 -0.01 5.25 -19.56
CA ALA A 105 -0.83 6.45 -19.56
C ALA A 105 -0.37 7.43 -18.49
N TRP A 106 -0.48 8.73 -18.79
CA TRP A 106 -0.13 9.84 -17.91
C TRP A 106 -1.36 10.67 -17.60
N THR A 107 -1.41 11.20 -16.40
CA THR A 107 -2.34 12.25 -16.00
C THR A 107 -1.56 13.45 -15.50
N TRP A 108 -2.13 14.66 -15.65
CA TRP A 108 -1.44 15.92 -15.37
C TRP A 108 -2.31 16.81 -14.49
N TYR A 109 -1.71 17.52 -13.53
CA TYR A 109 -2.36 18.59 -12.78
C TYR A 109 -2.43 19.87 -13.59
N ARG A 110 -1.33 20.19 -14.27
CA ARG A 110 -1.10 21.36 -15.11
C ARG A 110 0.13 21.10 -15.96
N ASP A 111 0.47 22.08 -16.77
CA ASP A 111 1.66 22.07 -17.60
C ASP A 111 2.90 21.66 -16.79
N ASP A 112 3.64 20.68 -17.27
CA ASP A 112 4.88 20.16 -16.66
C ASP A 112 4.77 19.48 -15.27
N CYS A 113 3.54 19.30 -14.73
CA CYS A 113 3.36 18.65 -13.43
C CYS A 113 2.56 17.35 -13.57
N PRO A 114 3.20 16.18 -13.64
CA PRO A 114 2.51 14.90 -13.72
C PRO A 114 1.72 14.62 -12.42
N ALA A 115 0.47 14.20 -12.56
CA ALA A 115 -0.36 13.74 -11.46
C ALA A 115 -0.26 12.24 -11.26
N GLY A 116 -0.16 11.47 -12.34
CA GLY A 116 -0.06 10.03 -12.30
C GLY A 116 0.54 9.41 -13.55
N LYS A 117 1.08 8.21 -13.38
CA LYS A 117 1.59 7.36 -14.46
C LYS A 117 1.12 5.93 -14.20
N TYR A 118 0.51 5.32 -15.22
CA TYR A 118 -0.15 4.03 -15.10
C TYR A 118 0.29 3.10 -16.23
N TRP A 119 0.70 1.90 -15.86
CA TRP A 119 1.04 0.83 -16.79
C TRP A 119 -0.07 -0.22 -16.83
N THR A 120 -0.51 -0.56 -18.03
CA THR A 120 -1.54 -1.57 -18.27
C THR A 120 -1.11 -2.54 -19.37
N LEU A 121 -1.69 -3.74 -19.33
CA LEU A 121 -1.71 -4.71 -20.40
C LEU A 121 -3.17 -5.12 -20.59
N ASP A 122 -3.68 -5.07 -21.83
CA ASP A 122 -5.09 -5.30 -22.13
C ASP A 122 -6.07 -4.49 -21.26
N GLY A 123 -5.69 -3.23 -20.95
CA GLY A 123 -6.47 -2.33 -20.09
C GLY A 123 -6.42 -2.63 -18.59
N VAL A 124 -5.70 -3.67 -18.17
CA VAL A 124 -5.59 -4.08 -16.76
C VAL A 124 -4.24 -3.61 -16.18
N PRO A 125 -4.20 -3.02 -14.97
CA PRO A 125 -2.94 -2.63 -14.36
C PRO A 125 -1.94 -3.79 -14.31
N HIS A 126 -0.79 -3.62 -14.98
CA HIS A 126 0.23 -4.66 -15.09
C HIS A 126 1.61 -4.07 -15.36
N ARG A 127 2.60 -4.47 -14.56
CA ARG A 127 4.02 -4.23 -14.86
C ARG A 127 4.92 -5.21 -14.09
N ILE A 128 5.96 -5.75 -14.77
CA ILE A 128 6.87 -6.74 -14.15
C ILE A 128 8.11 -6.05 -13.57
N ASP A 129 8.63 -5.04 -14.26
CA ASP A 129 9.92 -4.39 -14.00
C ASP A 129 9.83 -3.14 -13.13
N GLY A 130 8.67 -2.88 -12.52
CA GLY A 130 8.47 -1.69 -11.67
C GLY A 130 7.02 -1.53 -11.20
N PRO A 131 6.71 -0.39 -10.55
CA PRO A 131 5.33 -0.08 -10.18
C PRO A 131 4.48 0.17 -11.41
N ALA A 132 3.27 -0.43 -11.43
CA ALA A 132 2.29 -0.20 -12.48
C ALA A 132 1.47 1.08 -12.26
N SER A 133 1.50 1.65 -11.06
CA SER A 133 0.88 2.95 -10.74
C SER A 133 1.84 3.80 -9.92
N GLN A 134 2.00 5.04 -10.32
CA GLN A 134 2.74 6.06 -9.58
C GLN A 134 1.92 7.35 -9.57
N ASN A 135 1.85 8.01 -8.43
CA ASN A 135 1.12 9.28 -8.28
C ASN A 135 2.02 10.31 -7.58
N TRP A 136 1.91 11.55 -8.04
CA TRP A 136 2.64 12.70 -7.51
C TRP A 136 1.69 13.73 -6.93
N ASP A 137 2.20 14.65 -6.12
CA ASP A 137 1.48 15.85 -5.67
C ASP A 137 1.70 17.01 -6.65
N GLU A 138 1.03 18.15 -6.40
CA GLU A 138 1.12 19.37 -7.23
C GLU A 138 2.52 20.01 -7.21
N ASP A 139 3.37 19.63 -6.27
CA ASP A 139 4.76 20.06 -6.13
C ASP A 139 5.75 19.11 -6.85
N GLY A 140 5.23 18.02 -7.48
CA GLY A 140 6.03 17.01 -8.17
C GLY A 140 6.66 15.95 -7.26
N ASN A 141 6.31 15.89 -5.97
CA ASN A 141 6.81 14.85 -5.09
C ASN A 141 5.99 13.57 -5.24
N LEU A 142 6.67 12.43 -5.29
CA LEU A 142 6.03 11.13 -5.33
C LEU A 142 5.18 10.91 -4.05
N LYS A 143 3.89 10.59 -4.24
CA LYS A 143 2.92 10.29 -3.16
C LYS A 143 2.70 8.81 -2.96
N SER A 144 2.66 8.04 -4.04
CA SER A 144 2.44 6.60 -3.93
C SER A 144 2.94 5.83 -5.14
N GLU A 145 3.30 4.59 -4.89
CA GLU A 145 3.62 3.59 -5.90
C GLU A 145 2.90 2.30 -5.57
N VAL A 146 2.35 1.65 -6.62
CA VAL A 146 1.71 0.34 -6.47
C VAL A 146 2.19 -0.58 -7.59
N TRP A 147 2.66 -1.76 -7.21
CA TRP A 147 3.01 -2.85 -8.11
C TRP A 147 1.80 -3.73 -8.37
N TYR A 148 1.41 -3.86 -9.62
CA TYR A 148 0.29 -4.69 -10.06
C TYR A 148 0.78 -5.77 -11.02
N GLN A 149 0.25 -6.96 -10.87
CA GLN A 149 0.31 -8.03 -11.87
C GLN A 149 -1.10 -8.52 -12.15
N SER A 150 -1.50 -8.49 -13.42
CA SER A 150 -2.85 -8.92 -13.87
C SER A 150 -3.98 -8.31 -13.04
N GLY A 151 -3.90 -6.99 -12.79
CA GLY A 151 -4.93 -6.20 -12.09
C GLY A 151 -4.94 -6.27 -10.57
N VAL A 152 -4.09 -7.10 -9.96
CA VAL A 152 -4.04 -7.22 -8.50
C VAL A 152 -2.70 -6.75 -7.94
N PRO A 153 -2.66 -6.13 -6.76
CA PRO A 153 -1.41 -5.78 -6.10
C PRO A 153 -0.57 -7.04 -5.87
N HIS A 154 0.67 -7.02 -6.37
CA HIS A 154 1.60 -8.15 -6.25
C HIS A 154 3.05 -7.69 -6.34
N ARG A 155 3.88 -8.13 -5.40
CA ARG A 155 5.34 -8.03 -5.46
C ARG A 155 5.99 -9.10 -4.60
N ILE A 156 7.10 -9.70 -5.08
CA ILE A 156 7.77 -10.83 -4.38
C ILE A 156 8.84 -10.32 -3.43
N ASP A 157 9.62 -9.33 -3.85
CA ASP A 157 10.87 -8.89 -3.19
C ASP A 157 10.72 -7.58 -2.40
N GLY A 158 9.50 -7.10 -2.20
CA GLY A 158 9.25 -5.84 -1.52
C GLY A 158 7.77 -5.57 -1.27
N PRO A 159 7.45 -4.41 -0.66
CA PRO A 159 6.07 -3.96 -0.54
C PRO A 159 5.50 -3.68 -1.93
N ALA A 160 4.27 -4.16 -2.17
CA ALA A 160 3.55 -3.90 -3.43
C ALA A 160 2.90 -2.51 -3.43
N GLU A 161 2.70 -1.89 -2.28
CA GLU A 161 2.19 -0.53 -2.13
C GLU A 161 3.09 0.27 -1.19
N ILE A 162 3.50 1.46 -1.62
CA ILE A 162 4.28 2.41 -0.84
C ILE A 162 3.57 3.74 -0.90
N VAL A 163 3.36 4.36 0.26
CA VAL A 163 2.79 5.71 0.39
C VAL A 163 3.84 6.64 0.99
N LEU A 164 4.02 7.79 0.36
CA LEU A 164 5.00 8.79 0.76
C LEU A 164 4.33 10.12 1.09
N ARG A 165 4.98 10.91 1.93
CA ARG A 165 4.62 12.29 2.22
C ARG A 165 5.89 13.11 2.42
N GLY A 166 6.09 14.14 1.59
CA GLY A 166 7.32 14.94 1.62
C GLY A 166 8.59 14.09 1.41
N GLY A 167 8.53 13.07 0.52
CA GLY A 167 9.64 12.15 0.25
C GLY A 167 9.92 11.09 1.35
N LEU A 168 9.12 11.07 2.42
CA LEU A 168 9.24 10.08 3.50
C LEU A 168 8.17 9.01 3.35
N ILE A 169 8.55 7.75 3.48
CA ILE A 169 7.60 6.63 3.52
C ILE A 169 6.73 6.76 4.77
N THR A 170 5.42 6.77 4.59
CA THR A 170 4.40 6.84 5.65
C THR A 170 3.62 5.55 5.80
N ALA A 171 3.55 4.73 4.76
CA ALA A 171 2.98 3.40 4.82
C ALA A 171 3.62 2.46 3.79
N GLU A 172 3.67 1.19 4.14
CA GLU A 172 4.07 0.09 3.26
C GLU A 172 3.09 -1.06 3.42
N ALA A 173 2.68 -1.67 2.29
CA ALA A 173 1.85 -2.85 2.31
C ALA A 173 2.38 -3.94 1.37
N TRP A 174 2.50 -5.15 1.90
CA TRP A 174 2.97 -6.33 1.19
C TRP A 174 1.80 -7.16 0.71
N TYR A 175 1.77 -7.45 -0.58
CA TYR A 175 0.71 -8.22 -1.20
C TYR A 175 1.27 -9.36 -2.03
N LYS A 176 0.57 -10.48 -2.00
CA LYS A 176 0.78 -11.61 -2.89
C LYS A 176 -0.55 -11.97 -3.53
N ASN A 177 -0.63 -11.87 -4.86
CA ASN A 177 -1.85 -12.16 -5.63
C ASN A 177 -3.10 -11.41 -5.11
N GLY A 178 -2.96 -10.12 -4.79
CA GLY A 178 -4.05 -9.28 -4.31
C GLY A 178 -4.37 -9.37 -2.83
N GLU A 179 -3.78 -10.33 -2.11
CA GLU A 179 -3.99 -10.51 -0.67
C GLU A 179 -2.80 -9.98 0.14
N LYS A 180 -3.05 -9.29 1.25
CA LYS A 180 -1.99 -8.90 2.18
C LYS A 180 -1.28 -10.15 2.70
N HIS A 181 0.03 -10.23 2.47
CA HIS A 181 0.82 -11.40 2.80
C HIS A 181 2.28 -11.06 3.05
N ARG A 182 2.80 -11.49 4.19
CA ARG A 182 4.24 -11.52 4.47
C ARG A 182 4.54 -12.57 5.54
N ILE A 183 5.64 -13.34 5.39
CA ILE A 183 5.99 -14.42 6.33
C ILE A 183 6.94 -13.92 7.42
N ASP A 184 7.92 -13.11 7.04
CA ASP A 184 9.05 -12.68 7.88
C ASP A 184 8.89 -11.32 8.53
N GLY A 185 7.68 -10.73 8.47
CA GLY A 185 7.41 -9.40 9.01
C GLY A 185 5.96 -8.98 8.87
N PRO A 186 5.65 -7.72 9.25
CA PRO A 186 4.33 -7.15 9.06
C PRO A 186 4.03 -6.97 7.57
N ALA A 187 2.81 -7.33 7.16
CA ALA A 187 2.33 -7.08 5.80
C ALA A 187 1.81 -5.65 5.61
N LEU A 188 1.55 -4.91 6.68
CA LEU A 188 1.17 -3.51 6.66
C LEU A 188 1.90 -2.77 7.79
N SER A 189 2.57 -1.68 7.46
CA SER A 189 3.26 -0.80 8.42
C SER A 189 2.92 0.66 8.15
N HIS A 190 2.73 1.45 9.21
CA HIS A 190 2.59 2.89 9.13
C HIS A 190 3.69 3.57 9.94
N TYR A 191 4.21 4.67 9.42
CA TYR A 191 5.31 5.43 10.01
C TYR A 191 4.91 6.88 10.29
N SER A 192 5.50 7.45 11.33
CA SER A 192 5.36 8.87 11.64
C SER A 192 6.14 9.71 10.63
N THR A 193 5.51 10.78 10.14
CA THR A 193 6.18 11.77 9.28
C THR A 193 7.24 12.60 10.02
N TRP A 194 7.17 12.68 11.37
CA TRP A 194 8.04 13.54 12.18
C TRP A 194 9.37 12.88 12.53
N ASN A 195 9.33 11.64 12.98
CA ASN A 195 10.50 10.94 13.54
C ASN A 195 10.81 9.60 12.86
N LYS A 196 10.10 9.26 11.79
CA LYS A 196 10.24 7.99 11.04
C LYS A 196 10.06 6.73 11.89
N THR A 197 9.47 6.85 13.09
CA THR A 197 9.19 5.68 13.92
C THR A 197 7.96 4.95 13.41
N CYS A 198 7.98 3.62 13.49
CA CYS A 198 6.81 2.81 13.20
C CYS A 198 5.71 3.10 14.23
N GLN A 199 4.51 3.43 13.73
CA GLN A 199 3.34 3.77 14.57
C GLN A 199 2.36 2.62 14.68
N SER A 200 2.29 1.76 13.67
CA SER A 200 1.47 0.56 13.70
C SER A 200 1.97 -0.50 12.73
N GLU A 201 1.71 -1.74 13.07
CA GLU A 201 1.98 -2.90 12.23
C GLU A 201 0.84 -3.89 12.28
N CYS A 202 0.58 -4.52 11.14
CA CYS A 202 -0.34 -5.63 11.03
C CYS A 202 0.30 -6.79 10.27
N TRP A 203 0.28 -7.98 10.87
CA TRP A 203 0.73 -9.22 10.26
C TRP A 203 -0.42 -9.92 9.56
N TYR A 204 -0.23 -10.25 8.30
CA TYR A 204 -1.20 -10.96 7.48
C TYR A 204 -0.54 -12.15 6.78
N GLN A 205 -1.24 -13.26 6.74
CA GLN A 205 -0.92 -14.41 5.90
C GLN A 205 -2.16 -14.77 5.07
N ASN A 206 -2.02 -14.77 3.74
CA ASN A 206 -3.11 -15.06 2.80
C ASN A 206 -4.37 -14.25 3.12
N GLY A 207 -4.23 -12.93 3.21
CA GLY A 207 -5.31 -11.99 3.48
C GLY A 207 -5.85 -11.96 4.92
N ARG A 208 -5.41 -12.87 5.80
CA ARG A 208 -5.92 -13.00 7.17
C ARG A 208 -4.92 -12.48 8.19
N LYS A 209 -5.38 -11.75 9.20
CA LYS A 209 -4.54 -11.37 10.35
C LYS A 209 -4.04 -12.63 11.03
N HIS A 210 -2.72 -12.79 11.09
CA HIS A 210 -2.08 -13.98 11.65
C HIS A 210 -0.68 -13.69 12.14
N ARG A 211 -0.40 -14.06 13.40
CA ARG A 211 0.94 -14.12 13.95
C ARG A 211 0.98 -15.11 15.11
N ILE A 212 2.06 -15.92 15.23
CA ILE A 212 2.18 -16.97 16.26
C ILE A 212 2.93 -16.44 17.49
N ASP A 213 3.99 -15.68 17.28
CA ASP A 213 4.98 -15.27 18.30
C ASP A 213 4.78 -13.85 18.84
N GLY A 214 3.66 -13.22 18.54
CA GLY A 214 3.40 -11.84 18.94
C GLY A 214 2.00 -11.35 18.58
N PRO A 215 1.67 -10.09 18.89
CA PRO A 215 0.44 -9.48 18.42
C PRO A 215 0.44 -9.39 16.89
N ALA A 216 -0.65 -9.81 16.25
CA ALA A 216 -0.83 -9.68 14.82
C ALA A 216 -1.16 -8.24 14.41
N MET A 217 -1.61 -7.42 15.33
CA MET A 217 -1.81 -5.99 15.14
C MET A 217 -1.39 -5.22 16.39
N TRP A 218 -0.63 -4.15 16.18
CA TRP A 218 -0.35 -3.19 17.25
C TRP A 218 -0.26 -1.77 16.69
N TRP A 219 -0.56 -0.79 17.53
CA TRP A 219 -0.39 0.63 17.22
C TRP A 219 -0.10 1.44 18.47
N PHE A 220 0.49 2.61 18.27
CA PHE A 220 0.67 3.60 19.30
C PHE A 220 -0.42 4.68 19.23
N CYS A 221 -0.93 5.05 20.39
CA CYS A 221 -1.76 6.23 20.59
C CYS A 221 -1.35 6.91 21.90
N GLU A 222 -1.03 8.20 21.86
CA GLU A 222 -0.55 8.97 23.02
C GLU A 222 0.62 8.30 23.76
N GLY A 223 1.57 7.73 23.01
CA GLY A 223 2.74 7.05 23.56
C GLY A 223 2.46 5.69 24.22
N LYS A 224 1.24 5.18 24.13
CA LYS A 224 0.85 3.88 24.66
C LYS A 224 0.63 2.88 23.53
N LYS A 225 1.09 1.65 23.74
CA LYS A 225 0.98 0.56 22.77
C LYS A 225 -0.29 -0.24 23.00
N PHE A 226 -1.09 -0.33 21.96
CA PHE A 226 -2.26 -1.20 21.85
C PHE A 226 -1.87 -2.49 21.15
N GLU A 227 -2.39 -3.62 21.57
CA GLU A 227 -2.06 -4.93 21.01
C GLU A 227 -3.30 -5.79 20.82
N GLU A 228 -3.37 -6.45 19.67
CA GLU A 228 -4.38 -7.45 19.36
C GLU A 228 -3.72 -8.70 18.76
N TRP A 229 -4.02 -9.85 19.31
CA TRP A 229 -3.47 -11.15 18.91
C TRP A 229 -4.48 -11.92 18.08
N TYR A 230 -4.10 -12.27 16.88
CA TYR A 230 -4.96 -12.98 15.93
C TYR A 230 -4.28 -14.23 15.39
N LYS A 231 -5.06 -15.30 15.25
CA LYS A 231 -4.74 -16.51 14.51
C LYS A 231 -5.83 -16.75 13.46
N ASN A 232 -5.49 -16.54 12.18
CA ASN A 232 -6.42 -16.64 11.03
C ASN A 232 -7.71 -15.83 11.23
N ASP A 233 -7.57 -14.50 11.46
CA ASP A 233 -8.63 -13.51 11.75
C ASP A 233 -9.43 -13.74 13.02
N ARG A 234 -9.07 -14.72 13.84
CA ARG A 234 -9.72 -14.95 15.13
C ARG A 234 -8.83 -14.43 16.25
N LEU A 235 -9.39 -13.65 17.16
CA LEU A 235 -8.69 -13.27 18.40
C LEU A 235 -8.27 -14.53 19.15
N HIS A 236 -6.96 -14.67 19.38
CA HIS A 236 -6.40 -15.87 19.98
C HIS A 236 -5.09 -15.57 20.70
N ARG A 237 -5.00 -15.94 21.98
CA ARG A 237 -3.77 -15.98 22.74
C ARG A 237 -3.91 -16.93 23.93
N GLU A 238 -2.89 -17.80 24.15
CA GLU A 238 -2.93 -18.82 25.20
C GLU A 238 -2.41 -18.30 26.55
N ASP A 239 -1.35 -17.48 26.51
CA ASP A 239 -0.59 -17.06 27.70
C ASP A 239 -0.98 -15.67 28.23
N GLY A 240 -1.97 -15.00 27.67
CA GLY A 240 -2.35 -13.65 28.03
C GLY A 240 -3.63 -13.14 27.40
N PRO A 241 -3.96 -11.85 27.59
CA PRO A 241 -5.07 -11.25 26.89
C PRO A 241 -4.79 -11.14 25.39
N ALA A 242 -5.75 -11.57 24.56
CA ALA A 242 -5.67 -11.42 23.12
C ALA A 242 -5.93 -9.97 22.67
N VAL A 243 -6.62 -9.17 23.49
CA VAL A 243 -6.81 -7.72 23.31
C VAL A 243 -6.27 -7.02 24.53
N PHE A 244 -5.34 -6.09 24.29
CA PHE A 244 -4.79 -5.21 25.31
C PHE A 244 -4.86 -3.76 24.83
N HIS A 245 -5.77 -2.99 25.44
CA HIS A 245 -5.93 -1.56 25.20
C HIS A 245 -5.61 -0.81 26.51
N PRO A 246 -4.47 -0.11 26.59
CA PRO A 246 -4.14 0.67 27.76
C PRO A 246 -5.01 1.92 27.85
N TYR A 247 -5.21 2.42 29.07
CA TYR A 247 -5.94 3.66 29.31
C TYR A 247 -5.34 4.87 28.61
N LEU A 248 -6.19 5.70 27.98
CA LEU A 248 -5.85 7.00 27.40
C LEU A 248 -6.44 8.14 28.23
N ARG A 249 -5.61 9.17 28.54
CA ARG A 249 -5.95 10.24 29.47
C ARG A 249 -7.00 11.23 28.95
N ASP A 250 -7.03 11.48 27.64
CA ASP A 250 -7.74 12.63 27.05
C ASP A 250 -8.99 12.25 26.23
N PHE A 251 -9.29 10.95 26.09
CA PHE A 251 -10.55 10.51 25.49
C PHE A 251 -11.61 10.32 26.55
N THR A 252 -12.68 11.13 26.50
CA THR A 252 -13.87 10.96 27.30
C THR A 252 -14.47 9.58 27.00
N GLY A 253 -14.27 8.61 27.91
CA GLY A 253 -14.74 7.22 27.76
C GLY A 253 -13.66 6.20 27.33
N GLY A 254 -12.37 6.55 27.37
CA GLY A 254 -11.26 5.64 27.06
C GLY A 254 -10.94 4.68 28.21
N ASP A 255 -11.69 3.59 28.32
CA ASP A 255 -11.47 2.57 29.33
C ASP A 255 -10.28 1.67 28.97
N ALA A 256 -9.38 1.41 29.92
CA ALA A 256 -8.41 0.35 29.77
C ALA A 256 -9.13 -1.00 29.69
N ARG A 257 -8.79 -1.79 28.68
CA ARG A 257 -9.45 -3.08 28.45
C ARG A 257 -8.45 -4.19 28.21
N SER A 258 -8.69 -5.31 28.88
CA SER A 258 -7.95 -6.56 28.65
C SER A 258 -8.94 -7.70 28.48
N CYS A 259 -8.87 -8.38 27.34
CA CYS A 259 -9.77 -9.48 27.03
C CYS A 259 -9.01 -10.73 26.58
N TRP A 260 -9.38 -11.87 27.14
CA TRP A 260 -8.85 -13.19 26.78
C TRP A 260 -9.73 -13.87 25.76
N TYR A 261 -9.13 -14.36 24.70
CA TYR A 261 -9.83 -15.09 23.63
C TYR A 261 -9.01 -16.31 23.22
N GLN A 262 -9.70 -17.41 22.95
CA GLN A 262 -9.20 -18.57 22.21
C GLN A 262 -10.12 -18.84 21.02
N ASP A 263 -9.54 -18.93 19.83
CA ASP A 263 -10.24 -19.19 18.57
C ASP A 263 -11.47 -18.29 18.32
N GLY A 264 -11.37 -17.00 18.72
CA GLY A 264 -12.41 -16.00 18.59
C GLY A 264 -13.47 -16.00 19.68
N LEU A 265 -13.40 -16.94 20.62
CA LEU A 265 -14.33 -17.03 21.76
C LEU A 265 -13.68 -16.49 23.03
N LYS A 266 -14.43 -15.72 23.83
CA LYS A 266 -13.96 -15.32 25.17
C LYS A 266 -13.69 -16.56 25.99
N HIS A 267 -12.44 -16.75 26.44
CA HIS A 267 -12.02 -17.93 27.18
C HIS A 267 -10.87 -17.59 28.11
N ARG A 268 -10.99 -18.04 29.37
CA ARG A 268 -9.90 -18.04 30.33
C ARG A 268 -10.20 -18.99 31.47
N GLU A 269 -9.25 -19.86 31.81
CA GLU A 269 -9.28 -20.68 33.02
C GLU A 269 -8.68 -19.89 34.20
N GLY A 270 -9.30 -20.01 35.36
CA GLY A 270 -8.78 -19.48 36.63
C GLY A 270 -8.83 -17.96 36.80
N GLY A 271 -9.62 -17.23 35.99
CA GLY A 271 -9.75 -15.79 36.14
C GLY A 271 -10.79 -15.12 35.24
N PRO A 272 -11.04 -13.82 35.40
CA PRO A 272 -11.93 -13.10 34.53
C PRO A 272 -11.35 -13.03 33.12
N THR A 273 -12.22 -13.20 32.12
CA THR A 273 -11.86 -13.10 30.69
C THR A 273 -11.83 -11.69 30.19
N GLU A 274 -12.48 -10.77 30.86
CA GLU A 274 -12.52 -9.36 30.51
C GLU A 274 -12.41 -8.50 31.77
N TRP A 275 -11.57 -7.49 31.67
CA TRP A 275 -11.49 -6.43 32.66
C TRP A 275 -11.63 -5.11 31.94
N GLN A 276 -12.51 -4.27 32.45
CA GLN A 276 -12.68 -2.89 32.04
C GLN A 276 -12.38 -1.97 33.21
N PHE A 277 -11.56 -0.95 32.97
CA PHE A 277 -11.14 0.00 33.98
C PHE A 277 -11.55 1.39 33.56
N GLU A 278 -12.22 2.12 34.46
CA GLU A 278 -12.44 3.57 34.32
C GLU A 278 -11.44 4.34 35.14
N THR A 279 -11.19 5.60 34.77
CA THR A 279 -10.37 6.50 35.56
C THR A 279 -11.21 7.52 36.27
N TRP A 280 -10.77 7.87 37.44
CA TRP A 280 -11.27 8.99 38.19
C TRP A 280 -10.13 9.98 38.42
N SER A 281 -10.31 11.24 38.01
CA SER A 281 -9.34 12.30 38.26
C SER A 281 -9.85 13.19 39.39
N ARG A 282 -9.05 13.31 40.43
CA ARG A 282 -9.28 14.26 41.51
C ARG A 282 -7.99 15.02 41.76
N ARG A 283 -7.94 16.32 41.41
CA ARG A 283 -6.83 17.26 41.68
C ARG A 283 -5.46 16.52 41.76
N ASP A 284 -4.80 16.34 40.64
CA ASP A 284 -3.44 15.80 40.46
C ASP A 284 -3.20 14.28 40.72
N GLN A 285 -4.23 13.49 41.03
CA GLN A 285 -4.13 12.05 41.12
C GLN A 285 -5.17 11.37 40.20
N THR A 286 -4.68 10.48 39.32
CA THR A 286 -5.51 9.66 38.46
C THR A 286 -5.45 8.22 38.95
N ASP A 287 -6.55 7.74 39.50
CA ASP A 287 -6.68 6.37 39.97
C ASP A 287 -7.47 5.55 38.97
N LEU A 288 -7.00 4.33 38.70
CA LEU A 288 -7.66 3.33 37.85
C LEU A 288 -8.56 2.41 38.69
N TYR A 289 -9.83 2.37 38.36
CA TYR A 289 -10.79 1.49 39.04
C TYR A 289 -11.26 0.39 38.09
N CYS A 290 -11.27 -0.84 38.56
CA CYS A 290 -11.92 -1.94 37.86
C CYS A 290 -13.43 -1.79 37.99
N MET A 291 -14.12 -1.46 36.89
CA MET A 291 -15.58 -1.26 36.89
C MET A 291 -16.34 -2.53 36.54
N GLU A 292 -15.82 -3.35 35.66
CA GLU A 292 -16.49 -4.57 35.22
C GLU A 292 -15.53 -5.74 35.10
N LYS A 293 -16.01 -6.91 35.48
CA LYS A 293 -15.36 -8.21 35.26
C LYS A 293 -16.36 -9.20 34.73
N SER A 294 -15.97 -9.91 33.70
CA SER A 294 -16.77 -11.03 33.21
C SER A 294 -15.93 -12.30 33.09
N PHE A 295 -16.59 -13.44 33.30
CA PHE A 295 -15.95 -14.75 33.28
C PHE A 295 -16.62 -15.60 32.21
N TYR A 296 -15.85 -16.06 31.23
CA TYR A 296 -16.33 -16.90 30.15
C TYR A 296 -15.44 -18.12 29.99
N LEU A 297 -16.06 -19.24 29.65
CA LEU A 297 -15.41 -20.46 29.20
C LEU A 297 -16.02 -20.84 27.84
N HIS A 298 -15.19 -20.94 26.80
CA HIS A 298 -15.63 -21.23 25.44
C HIS A 298 -16.83 -20.37 24.98
N GLY A 299 -16.73 -19.04 25.22
CA GLY A 299 -17.75 -18.06 24.82
C GLY A 299 -19.03 -18.04 25.65
N LYS A 300 -19.15 -18.88 26.68
CA LYS A 300 -20.30 -18.89 27.59
C LYS A 300 -19.92 -18.33 28.94
N LEU A 301 -20.82 -17.56 29.57
CA LEU A 301 -20.63 -17.08 30.93
C LEU A 301 -20.47 -18.30 31.86
N HIS A 302 -19.34 -18.40 32.53
CA HIS A 302 -18.99 -19.52 33.37
C HIS A 302 -18.08 -19.12 34.54
N ARG A 303 -18.45 -19.53 35.75
CA ARG A 303 -17.60 -19.44 36.94
C ARG A 303 -18.09 -20.45 37.99
N LEU A 304 -17.18 -21.16 38.65
CA LEU A 304 -17.51 -22.18 39.63
C LEU A 304 -17.67 -21.62 41.04
N ASP A 305 -16.97 -20.51 41.35
CA ASP A 305 -16.77 -20.03 42.73
C ASP A 305 -17.31 -18.61 42.97
N GLY A 306 -18.26 -18.14 42.18
CA GLY A 306 -18.81 -16.80 42.34
C GLY A 306 -19.61 -16.27 41.14
N PRO A 307 -20.02 -15.01 41.14
CA PRO A 307 -20.80 -14.44 40.06
C PRO A 307 -19.99 -14.37 38.76
N THR A 308 -20.62 -14.72 37.64
CA THR A 308 -20.02 -14.71 36.28
C THR A 308 -19.82 -13.30 35.70
N TYR A 309 -20.50 -12.31 36.25
CA TYR A 309 -20.40 -10.92 35.90
C TYR A 309 -20.43 -10.05 37.15
N VAL A 310 -19.52 -9.08 37.22
CA VAL A 310 -19.42 -8.15 38.37
C VAL A 310 -19.27 -6.75 37.84
N LYS A 311 -20.21 -5.87 38.20
CA LYS A 311 -20.15 -4.44 37.92
C LYS A 311 -20.07 -3.67 39.23
N TYR A 312 -19.11 -2.73 39.30
CA TYR A 312 -18.95 -1.90 40.47
C TYR A 312 -19.59 -0.53 40.19
N GLY A 313 -20.59 -0.15 40.95
CA GLY A 313 -21.26 1.16 40.85
C GLY A 313 -20.40 2.29 41.40
N THR A 314 -20.68 3.52 40.95
CA THR A 314 -19.98 4.75 41.36
C THR A 314 -20.16 5.10 42.84
N GLY A 315 -21.10 4.45 43.59
CA GLY A 315 -21.42 4.66 45.01
C GLY A 315 -20.71 3.71 45.98
N VAL A 316 -19.69 2.91 45.58
CA VAL A 316 -19.01 1.97 46.46
C VAL A 316 -18.18 2.70 47.53
N PRO A 317 -18.32 2.36 48.87
CA PRO A 317 -17.57 2.99 49.95
C PRO A 317 -16.05 2.89 49.72
N GLN A 318 -15.32 3.94 50.09
CA GLN A 318 -13.90 4.09 49.90
C GLN A 318 -13.07 2.92 50.44
N SER A 319 -13.47 2.31 51.56
CA SER A 319 -12.79 1.17 52.19
C SER A 319 -12.86 -0.14 51.36
N ARG A 320 -13.90 -0.38 50.57
CA ARG A 320 -13.98 -1.50 49.63
C ARG A 320 -13.30 -1.22 48.31
N ARG A 321 -13.23 0.08 47.92
CA ARG A 321 -12.47 0.53 46.75
C ARG A 321 -10.97 0.31 46.93
N GLU A 322 -10.43 0.59 48.12
CA GLU A 322 -9.02 0.42 48.45
C GLU A 322 -8.55 -1.06 48.39
N LYS A 323 -9.35 -1.99 48.86
CA LYS A 323 -9.02 -3.44 48.80
C LYS A 323 -9.03 -4.01 47.37
N ALA A 324 -9.87 -3.48 46.49
CA ALA A 324 -9.86 -3.84 45.06
C ALA A 324 -8.68 -3.18 44.30
N LEU A 325 -8.29 -1.98 44.68
CA LEU A 325 -7.15 -1.22 44.17
C LEU A 325 -5.82 -1.93 44.40
N VAL A 326 -5.54 -2.38 45.63
CA VAL A 326 -4.24 -3.01 45.98
C VAL A 326 -4.05 -4.32 45.19
N SER A 327 -5.09 -5.14 45.08
CA SER A 327 -5.03 -6.40 44.34
C SER A 327 -4.96 -6.20 42.81
N GLY A 328 -5.65 -5.19 42.28
CA GLY A 328 -5.63 -4.86 40.83
C GLY A 328 -4.33 -4.18 40.42
N ARG A 329 -3.83 -3.21 41.22
CA ARG A 329 -2.61 -2.45 40.94
C ARG A 329 -1.37 -3.33 40.95
N GLU A 330 -1.24 -4.24 41.90
CA GLU A 330 -0.11 -5.17 41.95
C GLU A 330 -0.12 -6.16 40.78
N LYS A 331 -1.30 -6.64 40.32
CA LYS A 331 -1.41 -7.58 39.21
C LYS A 331 -1.17 -6.89 37.86
N VAL A 332 -1.69 -5.68 37.65
CA VAL A 332 -1.44 -4.88 36.44
C VAL A 332 0.02 -4.40 36.39
N LEU A 333 0.59 -3.95 37.51
CA LEU A 333 2.00 -3.56 37.59
C LEU A 333 2.94 -4.76 37.41
N ARG A 334 2.60 -5.95 37.91
CA ARG A 334 3.38 -7.18 37.67
C ARG A 334 3.27 -7.62 36.20
N ALA A 335 2.08 -7.60 35.61
CA ALA A 335 1.92 -7.92 34.20
C ALA A 335 2.63 -6.89 33.28
N SER A 336 2.53 -5.58 33.57
CA SER A 336 3.22 -4.54 32.84
C SER A 336 4.76 -4.59 33.03
N ARG A 337 5.26 -4.88 34.24
CA ARG A 337 6.69 -5.08 34.52
C ARG A 337 7.24 -6.34 33.85
N LEU A 338 6.49 -7.43 33.83
CA LEU A 338 6.87 -8.67 33.13
C LEU A 338 6.90 -8.48 31.60
N LEU A 339 5.95 -7.73 31.03
CA LEU A 339 5.94 -7.38 29.61
C LEU A 339 7.10 -6.44 29.24
N ILE A 340 7.41 -5.44 30.08
CA ILE A 340 8.56 -4.54 29.87
C ILE A 340 9.88 -5.32 30.01
N LEU A 341 10.00 -6.24 30.96
CA LEU A 341 11.17 -7.09 31.11
C LEU A 341 11.31 -8.09 29.96
N ALA A 342 10.23 -8.68 29.48
CA ALA A 342 10.26 -9.61 28.35
C ALA A 342 10.63 -8.89 27.05
N SER A 343 10.12 -7.68 26.81
CA SER A 343 10.49 -6.87 25.65
C SER A 343 11.94 -6.35 25.75
N ALA A 344 12.42 -5.99 26.95
CA ALA A 344 13.82 -5.58 27.16
C ALA A 344 14.79 -6.76 26.98
N VAL A 345 14.43 -7.97 27.40
CA VAL A 345 15.24 -9.19 27.21
C VAL A 345 15.27 -9.58 25.73
N GLN A 346 14.20 -9.41 24.96
CA GLN A 346 14.23 -9.63 23.50
C GLN A 346 15.09 -8.61 22.76
N CYS A 347 15.06 -7.32 23.16
CA CYS A 347 15.96 -6.31 22.58
C CYS A 347 17.44 -6.58 22.89
N VAL A 348 17.75 -7.06 24.10
CA VAL A 348 19.16 -7.38 24.47
C VAL A 348 19.67 -8.65 23.81
N SER A 349 18.80 -9.62 23.47
CA SER A 349 19.23 -10.88 22.82
C SER A 349 19.53 -10.70 21.32
N THR A 350 18.94 -9.72 20.64
CA THR A 350 19.23 -9.45 19.22
C THR A 350 20.48 -8.60 19.01
N ASP A 351 20.80 -7.68 19.92
CA ASP A 351 22.01 -6.84 19.81
C ASP A 351 23.29 -7.54 20.27
N SER A 352 23.20 -8.52 21.19
CA SER A 352 24.39 -9.21 21.69
C SER A 352 24.92 -10.31 20.75
N LEU A 353 24.14 -10.82 19.81
CA LEU A 353 24.61 -11.82 18.83
C LEU A 353 25.34 -11.19 17.64
N SER A 354 25.17 -9.90 17.37
CA SER A 354 25.92 -9.19 16.33
C SER A 354 27.32 -8.74 16.75
N ILE A 355 27.59 -8.67 18.05
CA ILE A 355 28.90 -8.24 18.59
C ILE A 355 29.87 -9.41 18.80
N ILE A 356 29.37 -10.63 18.99
CA ILE A 356 30.23 -11.82 19.19
C ILE A 356 30.71 -12.41 17.85
N GLY A 357 30.05 -12.13 16.73
CA GLY A 357 30.48 -12.55 15.39
C GLY A 357 31.62 -11.74 14.77
N ALA A 358 32.08 -10.66 15.41
CA ALA A 358 33.17 -9.81 14.93
C ALA A 358 34.53 -10.04 15.64
N PHE A 359 34.60 -11.01 16.57
CA PHE A 359 35.82 -11.31 17.36
C PHE A 359 36.13 -12.82 17.43
N LEU A 360 35.66 -13.62 16.53
CA LEU A 360 36.15 -14.97 16.20
C LEU A 360 36.33 -15.05 14.68
#